data_29b4c1ffe7ad5e49db4db289b25e05fe
#
_entry.id   29b4c1ffe7ad5e49db4db289b25e05fe
#
_cell.length_a   1.000
_cell.length_b   1.000
_cell.length_c   1.000
_cell.angle_alpha   90.00
_cell.angle_beta   90.00
_cell.angle_gamma   90.00
#
_symmetry.space_group_name_H-M   'P 1'
#
loop_
_entity.id
_entity.type
_entity.pdbx_description
1 polymer ?
#
loop_
_entity_poly.entity_id
_entity_poly.type
_entity_poly.pdbx_seq_one_letter_code
_entity_poly.pdbx_strand_id
1 'polypeptide(L)'
;ELPLEKGIKDKISLFCNVPKENVLQNLDVEYLYEAPLAMEKEHLAQAVCECLHLPCPEPDLTDWIEMVGKLRRPVTEVTVALVGKYIQLHDAYISVVEALKHGGIANRAVVHIKWVDSETLTAENADEILGGVSGILVPGGFGDRGIDGKITAIQYAREHRIPFLGLCLGMQLAIVEYARHVAGLETAHSIELDPNTPYPVIALMPDQNGVEDIGGTLRLGAFPCVLDKDSRAYE
;
A
#
# COMPACT_ATOMS: atom_id res chain seq x y z
N GLU A 1 -4.67 18.58 21.11
CA GLU A 1 -5.32 18.45 22.43
C GLU A 1 -4.39 18.94 23.54
N LEU A 2 -4.98 19.36 24.68
CA LEU A 2 -4.22 19.86 25.81
C LEU A 2 -3.85 18.72 26.76
N PRO A 3 -2.66 18.76 27.44
CA PRO A 3 -2.31 17.81 28.46
C PRO A 3 -3.34 17.80 29.60
N LEU A 4 -3.61 16.60 30.16
CA LEU A 4 -4.50 16.45 31.28
C LEU A 4 -3.90 17.09 32.54
N GLU A 5 -4.68 17.92 33.22
CA GLU A 5 -4.33 18.43 34.55
C GLU A 5 -4.33 17.28 35.58
N LYS A 6 -3.48 17.41 36.60
CA LYS A 6 -3.33 16.41 37.66
C LYS A 6 -4.66 15.98 38.29
N GLY A 7 -5.55 16.94 38.53
CA GLY A 7 -6.88 16.66 39.12
C GLY A 7 -7.83 15.90 38.19
N ILE A 8 -7.62 15.92 36.87
CA ILE A 8 -8.44 15.17 35.91
C ILE A 8 -8.04 13.70 35.92
N LYS A 9 -6.73 13.38 35.94
CA LYS A 9 -6.27 11.98 36.08
C LYS A 9 -6.78 11.34 37.37
N ASP A 10 -6.80 12.08 38.50
CA ASP A 10 -7.37 11.60 39.78
C ASP A 10 -8.86 11.30 39.68
N LYS A 11 -9.62 12.15 39.01
CA LYS A 11 -11.07 11.92 38.78
C LYS A 11 -11.30 10.69 37.91
N ILE A 12 -10.57 10.56 36.78
CA ILE A 12 -10.70 9.39 35.90
C ILE A 12 -10.39 8.10 36.70
N SER A 13 -9.28 8.09 37.41
CA SER A 13 -8.89 6.96 38.26
C SER A 13 -10.01 6.56 39.21
N LEU A 14 -10.58 7.52 39.91
CA LEU A 14 -11.66 7.29 40.89
C LEU A 14 -12.95 6.76 40.22
N PHE A 15 -13.42 7.43 39.14
CA PHE A 15 -14.68 7.07 38.49
C PHE A 15 -14.59 5.78 37.67
N CYS A 16 -13.41 5.50 37.04
CA CYS A 16 -13.21 4.28 36.30
C CYS A 16 -12.71 3.11 37.14
N ASN A 17 -12.45 3.33 38.43
CA ASN A 17 -11.91 2.33 39.37
C ASN A 17 -10.62 1.68 38.82
N VAL A 18 -9.73 2.50 38.32
CA VAL A 18 -8.40 2.08 37.80
C VAL A 18 -7.28 2.78 38.57
N PRO A 19 -6.13 2.18 38.76
CA PRO A 19 -4.96 2.83 39.35
C PRO A 19 -4.63 4.14 38.60
N LYS A 20 -4.17 5.16 39.29
CA LYS A 20 -3.86 6.47 38.69
C LYS A 20 -2.75 6.39 37.66
N GLU A 21 -1.77 5.54 37.90
CA GLU A 21 -0.66 5.22 37.00
C GLU A 21 -1.11 4.60 35.68
N ASN A 22 -2.31 4.00 35.64
CA ASN A 22 -2.91 3.43 34.43
C ASN A 22 -3.79 4.43 33.67
N VAL A 23 -3.88 5.68 34.14
CA VAL A 23 -4.54 6.77 33.41
C VAL A 23 -3.50 7.45 32.51
N LEU A 24 -3.34 6.92 31.33
CA LEU A 24 -2.38 7.40 30.32
C LEU A 24 -3.05 8.41 29.40
N GLN A 25 -2.29 9.39 28.92
CA GLN A 25 -2.78 10.35 27.94
C GLN A 25 -2.15 10.08 26.59
N ASN A 26 -2.97 10.16 25.55
CA ASN A 26 -2.50 10.14 24.16
C ASN A 26 -2.73 11.52 23.55
N LEU A 27 -1.69 12.33 23.53
CA LEU A 27 -1.72 13.67 22.95
C LEU A 27 -1.52 13.61 21.43
N ASP A 28 -1.97 14.65 20.74
CA ASP A 28 -1.74 14.80 19.32
C ASP A 28 -0.23 14.87 19.04
N VAL A 29 0.17 14.22 17.96
CA VAL A 29 1.54 14.20 17.46
C VAL A 29 1.58 14.76 16.05
N GLU A 30 2.71 15.28 15.62
CA GLU A 30 2.88 15.83 14.28
C GLU A 30 2.77 14.73 13.20
N TYR A 31 3.39 13.60 13.47
CA TYR A 31 3.35 12.43 12.60
C TYR A 31 2.77 11.23 13.36
N LEU A 32 1.84 10.51 12.74
CA LEU A 32 1.17 9.38 13.36
C LEU A 32 2.14 8.35 13.96
N TYR A 33 3.26 8.12 13.27
CA TYR A 33 4.30 7.18 13.71
C TYR A 33 5.08 7.63 14.96
N GLU A 34 4.84 8.82 15.47
CA GLU A 34 5.37 9.28 16.76
C GLU A 34 4.51 8.82 17.94
N ALA A 35 3.25 8.45 17.69
CA ALA A 35 2.32 8.06 18.75
C ALA A 35 2.85 6.92 19.63
N PRO A 36 3.47 5.83 19.12
CA PRO A 36 4.06 4.80 19.97
C PRO A 36 5.14 5.35 20.91
N LEU A 37 5.98 6.28 20.43
CA LEU A 37 7.02 6.92 21.26
C LEU A 37 6.42 7.84 22.34
N ALA A 38 5.31 8.53 22.01
CA ALA A 38 4.60 9.38 22.95
C ALA A 38 3.90 8.55 24.03
N MET A 39 3.30 7.43 23.66
CA MET A 39 2.64 6.52 24.60
C MET A 39 3.63 5.78 25.50
N GLU A 40 4.82 5.44 24.99
CA GLU A 40 5.85 4.82 25.82
C GLU A 40 6.44 5.79 26.87
N LYS A 41 6.46 7.09 26.59
CA LYS A 41 6.79 8.11 27.60
C LYS A 41 5.79 8.15 28.77
N GLU A 42 4.57 7.73 28.53
CA GLU A 42 3.52 7.53 29.55
C GLU A 42 3.58 6.11 30.15
N HIS A 43 4.60 5.30 29.85
CA HIS A 43 4.81 3.93 30.33
C HIS A 43 3.68 2.94 29.96
N LEU A 44 3.14 3.04 28.73
CA LEU A 44 2.04 2.18 28.27
C LEU A 44 2.39 0.69 28.35
N ALA A 45 3.57 0.30 27.86
CA ALA A 45 3.99 -1.11 27.86
C ALA A 45 4.02 -1.68 29.29
N GLN A 46 4.58 -0.93 30.23
CA GLN A 46 4.62 -1.32 31.64
C GLN A 46 3.21 -1.47 32.22
N ALA A 47 2.36 -0.48 32.04
CA ALA A 47 0.98 -0.50 32.57
C ALA A 47 0.17 -1.71 32.03
N VAL A 48 0.30 -2.01 30.73
CA VAL A 48 -0.36 -3.17 30.12
C VAL A 48 0.20 -4.49 30.66
N CYS A 49 1.52 -4.64 30.73
CA CYS A 49 2.14 -5.86 31.21
C CYS A 49 1.80 -6.12 32.68
N GLU A 50 1.80 -5.10 33.54
CA GLU A 50 1.42 -5.21 34.94
C GLU A 50 -0.05 -5.67 35.08
N CYS A 51 -0.98 -5.06 34.32
CA CYS A 51 -2.39 -5.46 34.32
C CYS A 51 -2.61 -6.91 33.85
N LEU A 52 -1.77 -7.38 32.92
CA LEU A 52 -1.86 -8.74 32.38
C LEU A 52 -0.99 -9.76 33.14
N HIS A 53 -0.27 -9.33 34.16
CA HIS A 53 0.70 -10.14 34.92
C HIS A 53 1.77 -10.77 34.03
N LEU A 54 2.24 -10.02 33.05
CA LEU A 54 3.30 -10.43 32.12
C LEU A 54 4.64 -9.82 32.51
N PRO A 55 5.76 -10.49 32.22
CA PRO A 55 7.08 -9.86 32.29
C PRO A 55 7.13 -8.65 31.36
N CYS A 56 7.66 -7.54 31.85
CA CYS A 56 7.82 -6.32 31.05
C CYS A 56 9.30 -5.96 30.98
N PRO A 57 10.08 -6.49 30.03
CA PRO A 57 11.41 -5.97 29.73
C PRO A 57 11.27 -4.54 29.18
N GLU A 58 12.28 -3.73 29.36
CA GLU A 58 12.31 -2.38 28.78
C GLU A 58 12.24 -2.47 27.26
N PRO A 59 11.29 -1.77 26.60
CA PRO A 59 11.11 -1.83 25.16
C PRO A 59 12.33 -1.25 24.42
N ASP A 60 12.86 -1.99 23.45
CA ASP A 60 13.86 -1.46 22.52
C ASP A 60 13.13 -0.75 21.36
N LEU A 61 13.19 0.56 21.35
CA LEU A 61 12.55 1.43 20.34
C LEU A 61 13.58 2.04 19.38
N THR A 62 14.81 1.53 19.35
CA THR A 62 15.91 2.11 18.56
C THR A 62 15.54 2.23 17.08
N ASP A 63 15.06 1.16 16.45
CA ASP A 63 14.67 1.16 15.03
C ASP A 63 13.47 2.09 14.76
N TRP A 64 12.54 2.16 15.71
CA TRP A 64 11.38 3.04 15.59
C TRP A 64 11.75 4.52 15.68
N ILE A 65 12.66 4.86 16.59
CA ILE A 65 13.20 6.22 16.73
C ILE A 65 13.96 6.62 15.45
N GLU A 66 14.76 5.71 14.88
CA GLU A 66 15.48 5.94 13.63
C GLU A 66 14.50 6.20 12.48
N MET A 67 13.45 5.37 12.35
CA MET A 67 12.41 5.52 11.32
C MET A 67 11.71 6.88 11.43
N VAL A 68 11.30 7.29 12.63
CA VAL A 68 10.69 8.60 12.87
C VAL A 68 11.67 9.73 12.56
N GLY A 69 12.94 9.53 12.87
CA GLY A 69 14.00 10.47 12.51
C GLY A 69 14.16 10.68 11.00
N LYS A 70 14.01 9.61 10.20
CA LYS A 70 13.99 9.67 8.73
C LYS A 70 12.75 10.39 8.22
N LEU A 71 11.58 10.08 8.78
CA LEU A 71 10.31 10.72 8.43
C LEU A 71 10.34 12.24 8.62
N ARG A 72 10.94 12.70 9.73
CA ARG A 72 11.06 14.14 10.05
C ARG A 72 12.06 14.90 9.18
N ARG A 73 12.98 14.21 8.51
CA ARG A 73 14.08 14.83 7.76
C ARG A 73 14.19 14.24 6.35
N PRO A 74 13.16 14.39 5.53
CA PRO A 74 13.24 14.00 4.12
C PRO A 74 14.32 14.83 3.42
N VAL A 75 14.90 14.29 2.37
CA VAL A 75 15.94 14.95 1.55
C VAL A 75 15.48 15.18 0.12
N THR A 76 14.37 14.57 -0.27
CA THR A 76 13.79 14.70 -1.61
C THR A 76 12.28 14.51 -1.57
N GLU A 77 11.63 14.83 -2.68
CA GLU A 77 10.21 14.62 -2.87
C GLU A 77 9.97 13.91 -4.20
N VAL A 78 9.00 13.02 -4.24
CA VAL A 78 8.60 12.29 -5.44
C VAL A 78 7.09 12.28 -5.57
N THR A 79 6.58 12.27 -6.80
CA THR A 79 5.15 12.14 -7.07
C THR A 79 4.87 10.78 -7.70
N VAL A 80 3.99 10.00 -7.10
CA VAL A 80 3.55 8.71 -7.63
C VAL A 80 2.08 8.82 -8.06
N ALA A 81 1.80 8.54 -9.33
CA ALA A 81 0.42 8.42 -9.80
C ALA A 81 -0.16 7.08 -9.35
N LEU A 82 -1.23 7.12 -8.56
CA LEU A 82 -2.05 5.97 -8.22
C LEU A 82 -3.25 5.94 -9.15
N VAL A 83 -3.22 5.01 -10.11
CA VAL A 83 -4.24 4.90 -11.17
C VAL A 83 -5.25 3.83 -10.79
N GLY A 84 -6.40 4.26 -10.31
CA GLY A 84 -7.45 3.38 -9.78
C GLY A 84 -8.86 3.86 -10.10
N LYS A 85 -9.86 3.06 -9.72
CA LYS A 85 -11.29 3.38 -9.95
C LYS A 85 -11.99 3.97 -8.70
N TYR A 86 -11.38 3.88 -7.53
CA TYR A 86 -11.96 4.36 -6.27
C TYR A 86 -11.26 5.60 -5.74
N ILE A 87 -10.80 6.47 -6.62
CA ILE A 87 -10.02 7.66 -6.25
C ILE A 87 -10.80 8.68 -5.42
N GLN A 88 -12.13 8.64 -5.46
CA GLN A 88 -12.99 9.48 -4.62
C GLN A 88 -13.08 8.98 -3.17
N LEU A 89 -12.77 7.71 -2.93
CA LEU A 89 -12.75 7.07 -1.62
C LEU A 89 -11.31 6.68 -1.28
N HIS A 90 -10.55 7.61 -0.77
CA HIS A 90 -9.11 7.43 -0.47
C HIS A 90 -8.86 6.25 0.47
N ASP A 91 -9.78 5.97 1.39
CA ASP A 91 -9.68 4.86 2.34
C ASP A 91 -9.61 3.49 1.65
N ALA A 92 -10.17 3.36 0.43
CA ALA A 92 -10.05 2.12 -0.34
C ALA A 92 -8.59 1.75 -0.68
N TYR A 93 -7.69 2.72 -0.67
CA TYR A 93 -6.27 2.54 -0.98
C TYR A 93 -5.35 2.89 0.19
N ILE A 94 -5.86 2.99 1.41
CA ILE A 94 -5.07 3.42 2.58
C ILE A 94 -3.81 2.58 2.77
N SER A 95 -3.91 1.25 2.63
CA SER A 95 -2.76 0.36 2.78
C SER A 95 -1.69 0.59 1.71
N VAL A 96 -2.10 0.92 0.48
CA VAL A 96 -1.19 1.23 -0.64
C VAL A 96 -0.48 2.55 -0.38
N VAL A 97 -1.23 3.56 0.07
CA VAL A 97 -0.68 4.89 0.43
C VAL A 97 0.31 4.77 1.58
N GLU A 98 -0.03 4.03 2.64
CA GLU A 98 0.88 3.81 3.76
C GLU A 98 2.13 3.02 3.34
N ALA A 99 2.00 2.01 2.47
CA ALA A 99 3.15 1.29 1.93
C ALA A 99 4.09 2.21 1.13
N LEU A 100 3.53 3.12 0.32
CA LEU A 100 4.31 4.13 -0.40
C LEU A 100 5.00 5.11 0.55
N LYS A 101 4.32 5.53 1.63
CA LYS A 101 4.94 6.37 2.68
C LYS A 101 6.10 5.63 3.36
N HIS A 102 5.94 4.34 3.69
CA HIS A 102 7.01 3.54 4.27
C HIS A 102 8.22 3.45 3.33
N GLY A 103 7.98 3.23 2.03
CA GLY A 103 9.03 3.29 1.02
C GLY A 103 9.71 4.66 0.98
N GLY A 104 8.93 5.73 1.09
CA GLY A 104 9.43 7.09 1.20
C GLY A 104 10.31 7.30 2.44
N ILE A 105 9.86 6.86 3.62
CA ILE A 105 10.62 6.97 4.88
C ILE A 105 11.96 6.25 4.75
N ALA A 106 11.97 5.02 4.23
CA ALA A 106 13.19 4.24 4.04
C ALA A 106 14.20 4.97 3.15
N ASN A 107 13.72 5.67 2.12
CA ASN A 107 14.53 6.43 1.18
C ASN A 107 14.67 7.92 1.52
N ARG A 108 14.17 8.37 2.67
CA ARG A 108 14.15 9.77 3.10
C ARG A 108 13.49 10.71 2.07
N ALA A 109 12.41 10.23 1.45
CA ALA A 109 11.63 10.95 0.45
C ALA A 109 10.21 11.21 0.94
N VAL A 110 9.68 12.41 0.67
CA VAL A 110 8.24 12.65 0.75
C VAL A 110 7.59 12.08 -0.50
N VAL A 111 6.57 11.24 -0.34
CA VAL A 111 5.81 10.69 -1.47
C VAL A 111 4.48 11.41 -1.57
N HIS A 112 4.29 12.16 -2.64
CA HIS A 112 3.03 12.79 -3.00
C HIS A 112 2.22 11.84 -3.88
N ILE A 113 0.97 11.58 -3.52
CA ILE A 113 0.09 10.72 -4.31
C ILE A 113 -0.72 11.58 -5.27
N LYS A 114 -0.53 11.35 -6.57
CA LYS A 114 -1.39 11.89 -7.62
C LYS A 114 -2.49 10.87 -7.91
N TRP A 115 -3.69 11.19 -7.47
CA TRP A 115 -4.87 10.35 -7.70
C TRP A 115 -5.33 10.46 -9.14
N VAL A 116 -5.40 9.34 -9.86
CA VAL A 116 -5.78 9.29 -11.27
C VAL A 116 -6.95 8.33 -11.46
N ASP A 117 -8.05 8.85 -11.98
CA ASP A 117 -9.21 8.03 -12.32
C ASP A 117 -8.94 7.23 -13.61
N SER A 118 -8.88 5.91 -13.45
CA SER A 118 -8.67 5.02 -14.59
C SER A 118 -9.85 4.99 -15.58
N GLU A 119 -11.04 5.48 -15.21
CA GLU A 119 -12.18 5.53 -16.11
C GLU A 119 -12.10 6.72 -17.08
N THR A 120 -11.36 7.75 -16.72
CA THR A 120 -11.21 8.97 -17.52
C THR A 120 -9.88 9.07 -18.25
N LEU A 121 -8.94 8.17 -17.95
CA LEU A 121 -7.62 8.17 -18.57
C LEU A 121 -7.65 7.53 -19.94
N THR A 122 -7.22 8.27 -20.95
CA THR A 122 -7.15 7.85 -22.36
C THR A 122 -5.77 8.12 -22.93
N ALA A 123 -5.46 7.56 -24.09
CA ALA A 123 -4.18 7.82 -24.78
C ALA A 123 -3.98 9.31 -25.10
N GLU A 124 -5.06 10.04 -25.40
CA GLU A 124 -5.01 11.45 -25.79
C GLU A 124 -4.67 12.37 -24.60
N ASN A 125 -5.09 12.00 -23.36
CA ASN A 125 -4.88 12.82 -22.17
C ASN A 125 -3.77 12.27 -21.23
N ALA A 126 -3.18 11.13 -21.56
CA ALA A 126 -2.21 10.47 -20.69
C ALA A 126 -0.97 11.34 -20.42
N ASP A 127 -0.47 12.06 -21.42
CA ASP A 127 0.70 12.95 -21.23
C ASP A 127 0.40 14.14 -20.32
N GLU A 128 -0.80 14.72 -20.42
CA GLU A 128 -1.26 15.79 -19.56
C GLU A 128 -1.43 15.29 -18.11
N ILE A 129 -2.02 14.09 -17.93
CA ILE A 129 -2.35 13.54 -16.62
C ILE A 129 -1.13 12.89 -15.95
N LEU A 130 -0.32 12.15 -16.68
CA LEU A 130 0.79 11.37 -16.11
C LEU A 130 2.15 12.05 -16.30
N GLY A 131 2.21 13.13 -17.06
CA GLY A 131 3.48 13.86 -17.27
C GLY A 131 4.11 14.34 -15.96
N GLY A 132 5.42 14.14 -15.85
CA GLY A 132 6.21 14.62 -14.72
C GLY A 132 6.13 13.81 -13.44
N VAL A 133 5.37 12.69 -13.39
CA VAL A 133 5.37 11.81 -12.22
C VAL A 133 6.67 10.99 -12.14
N SER A 134 7.08 10.68 -10.91
CA SER A 134 8.29 9.89 -10.63
C SER A 134 8.04 8.38 -10.67
N GLY A 135 6.78 7.97 -10.62
CA GLY A 135 6.36 6.57 -10.65
C GLY A 135 4.87 6.44 -10.91
N ILE A 136 4.46 5.29 -11.41
CA ILE A 136 3.05 4.94 -11.64
C ILE A 136 2.74 3.64 -10.92
N LEU A 137 1.66 3.62 -10.14
CA LEU A 137 1.16 2.46 -9.44
C LEU A 137 -0.26 2.16 -9.88
N VAL A 138 -0.50 0.91 -10.32
CA VAL A 138 -1.85 0.38 -10.59
C VAL A 138 -2.20 -0.63 -9.52
N PRO A 139 -3.18 -0.34 -8.64
CA PRO A 139 -3.56 -1.20 -7.54
C PRO A 139 -4.39 -2.40 -7.98
N GLY A 140 -4.65 -3.31 -7.05
CA GLY A 140 -5.61 -4.39 -7.21
C GLY A 140 -7.05 -3.89 -7.37
N GLY A 141 -7.93 -4.80 -7.78
CA GLY A 141 -9.36 -4.55 -7.94
C GLY A 141 -10.04 -5.67 -8.72
N PHE A 142 -11.36 -5.64 -8.75
CA PHE A 142 -12.19 -6.61 -9.46
C PHE A 142 -13.10 -5.91 -10.48
N GLY A 143 -13.57 -6.66 -11.48
CA GLY A 143 -14.47 -6.19 -12.53
C GLY A 143 -13.75 -5.35 -13.59
N ASP A 144 -14.51 -4.97 -14.58
CA ASP A 144 -14.08 -4.42 -15.88
C ASP A 144 -13.92 -2.89 -15.93
N ARG A 145 -14.43 -2.17 -14.93
CA ARG A 145 -14.37 -0.70 -14.92
C ARG A 145 -12.92 -0.17 -14.89
N GLY A 146 -12.64 0.75 -15.83
CA GLY A 146 -11.36 1.45 -15.89
C GLY A 146 -10.16 0.58 -16.32
N ILE A 147 -10.41 -0.60 -16.91
CA ILE A 147 -9.34 -1.50 -17.38
C ILE A 147 -8.52 -0.83 -18.49
N ASP A 148 -9.18 -0.22 -19.48
CA ASP A 148 -8.48 0.42 -20.61
C ASP A 148 -7.58 1.57 -20.14
N GLY A 149 -8.05 2.42 -19.23
CA GLY A 149 -7.23 3.48 -18.66
C GLY A 149 -6.05 2.96 -17.82
N LYS A 150 -6.21 1.82 -17.13
CA LYS A 150 -5.07 1.17 -16.46
C LYS A 150 -4.04 0.65 -17.46
N ILE A 151 -4.49 0.01 -18.55
CA ILE A 151 -3.61 -0.43 -19.64
C ILE A 151 -2.90 0.77 -20.27
N THR A 152 -3.62 1.87 -20.49
CA THR A 152 -3.04 3.14 -20.99
C THR A 152 -1.96 3.67 -20.04
N ALA A 153 -2.19 3.67 -18.73
CA ALA A 153 -1.18 4.09 -17.76
C ALA A 153 0.07 3.20 -17.77
N ILE A 154 -0.13 1.89 -17.93
CA ILE A 154 0.97 0.91 -18.01
C ILE A 154 1.78 1.14 -19.30
N GLN A 155 1.10 1.30 -20.43
CA GLN A 155 1.74 1.63 -21.71
C GLN A 155 2.54 2.92 -21.60
N TYR A 156 1.95 3.97 -21.04
CA TYR A 156 2.61 5.24 -20.82
C TYR A 156 3.88 5.08 -19.97
N ALA A 157 3.79 4.33 -18.85
CA ALA A 157 4.94 4.05 -18.00
C ALA A 157 6.07 3.36 -18.75
N ARG A 158 5.76 2.34 -19.56
CA ARG A 158 6.73 1.58 -20.34
C ARG A 158 7.40 2.45 -21.42
N GLU A 159 6.60 3.20 -22.18
CA GLU A 159 7.11 4.02 -23.29
C GLU A 159 7.96 5.19 -22.81
N HIS A 160 7.58 5.82 -21.68
CA HIS A 160 8.31 6.93 -21.08
C HIS A 160 9.38 6.49 -20.07
N ARG A 161 9.55 5.18 -19.85
CA ARG A 161 10.51 4.60 -18.90
C ARG A 161 10.31 5.09 -17.46
N ILE A 162 9.06 5.31 -17.07
CA ILE A 162 8.69 5.68 -15.72
C ILE A 162 8.62 4.40 -14.87
N PRO A 163 9.20 4.37 -13.65
CA PRO A 163 9.06 3.25 -12.73
C PRO A 163 7.60 2.87 -12.53
N PHE A 164 7.29 1.58 -12.68
CA PHE A 164 5.94 1.05 -12.60
C PHE A 164 5.83 -0.05 -11.56
N LEU A 165 4.74 -0.04 -10.80
CA LEU A 165 4.37 -1.13 -9.90
C LEU A 165 2.91 -1.52 -10.12
N GLY A 166 2.66 -2.77 -10.50
CA GLY A 166 1.34 -3.36 -10.59
C GLY A 166 1.06 -4.31 -9.42
N LEU A 167 -0.02 -4.07 -8.69
CA LEU A 167 -0.44 -4.93 -7.58
C LEU A 167 -1.64 -5.77 -8.01
N CYS A 168 -1.57 -7.11 -7.88
CA CYS A 168 -2.65 -8.04 -8.21
C CYS A 168 -3.16 -7.80 -9.65
N LEU A 169 -4.35 -7.21 -9.83
CA LEU A 169 -4.88 -6.85 -11.14
C LEU A 169 -3.92 -5.95 -11.95
N GLY A 170 -3.24 -5.00 -11.29
CA GLY A 170 -2.25 -4.14 -11.95
C GLY A 170 -1.08 -4.92 -12.55
N MET A 171 -0.61 -5.96 -11.88
CA MET A 171 0.40 -6.89 -12.42
C MET A 171 -0.15 -7.67 -13.62
N GLN A 172 -1.36 -8.20 -13.51
CA GLN A 172 -2.01 -8.94 -14.60
C GLN A 172 -2.18 -8.07 -15.84
N LEU A 173 -2.62 -6.83 -15.66
CA LEU A 173 -2.78 -5.88 -16.76
C LEU A 173 -1.44 -5.46 -17.38
N ALA A 174 -0.35 -5.46 -16.63
CA ALA A 174 0.98 -5.23 -17.19
C ALA A 174 1.39 -6.36 -18.16
N ILE A 175 1.02 -7.61 -17.84
CA ILE A 175 1.23 -8.74 -18.74
C ILE A 175 0.36 -8.61 -19.99
N VAL A 176 -0.90 -8.21 -19.82
CA VAL A 176 -1.82 -7.96 -20.96
C VAL A 176 -1.30 -6.84 -21.86
N GLU A 177 -0.88 -5.71 -21.27
CA GLU A 177 -0.31 -4.59 -22.01
C GLU A 177 0.91 -5.01 -22.81
N TYR A 178 1.85 -5.71 -22.19
CA TYR A 178 3.06 -6.18 -22.86
C TYR A 178 2.74 -7.17 -23.99
N ALA A 179 1.82 -8.08 -23.75
CA ALA A 179 1.37 -9.03 -24.76
C ALA A 179 0.78 -8.31 -26.00
N ARG A 180 -0.04 -7.30 -25.78
CA ARG A 180 -0.68 -6.53 -26.85
C ARG A 180 0.31 -5.68 -27.64
N HIS A 181 1.09 -4.87 -26.95
CA HIS A 181 1.86 -3.79 -27.58
C HIS A 181 3.32 -4.14 -27.87
N VAL A 182 3.86 -5.21 -27.25
CA VAL A 182 5.24 -5.64 -27.48
C VAL A 182 5.31 -7.00 -28.16
N ALA A 183 4.51 -7.97 -27.73
CA ALA A 183 4.50 -9.30 -28.35
C ALA A 183 3.57 -9.42 -29.58
N GLY A 184 2.80 -8.38 -29.92
CA GLY A 184 1.93 -8.36 -31.10
C GLY A 184 0.67 -9.21 -31.00
N LEU A 185 0.26 -9.56 -29.78
CA LEU A 185 -0.97 -10.30 -29.50
C LEU A 185 -2.12 -9.32 -29.19
N GLU A 186 -2.56 -8.55 -30.17
CA GLU A 186 -3.44 -7.38 -30.04
C GLU A 186 -4.71 -7.60 -29.18
N THR A 187 -5.24 -8.83 -29.18
CA THR A 187 -6.45 -9.20 -28.42
C THR A 187 -6.15 -9.99 -27.14
N ALA A 188 -4.89 -10.04 -26.70
CA ALA A 188 -4.54 -10.71 -25.45
C ALA A 188 -5.31 -10.15 -24.26
N HIS A 189 -5.80 -11.02 -23.38
CA HIS A 189 -6.54 -10.62 -22.19
C HIS A 189 -6.45 -11.65 -21.06
N SER A 190 -7.00 -11.28 -19.90
CA SER A 190 -7.36 -12.21 -18.83
C SER A 190 -8.69 -12.88 -19.14
N ILE A 191 -8.80 -14.19 -18.90
CA ILE A 191 -10.08 -14.92 -19.04
C ILE A 191 -11.15 -14.43 -18.06
N GLU A 192 -10.79 -13.76 -16.98
CA GLU A 192 -11.73 -13.14 -16.04
C GLU A 192 -12.46 -11.97 -16.70
N LEU A 193 -11.79 -11.22 -17.56
CA LEU A 193 -12.31 -10.01 -18.19
C LEU A 193 -12.83 -10.27 -19.61
N ASP A 194 -12.22 -11.19 -20.35
CA ASP A 194 -12.65 -11.67 -21.64
C ASP A 194 -12.50 -13.20 -21.73
N PRO A 195 -13.54 -13.96 -21.39
CA PRO A 195 -13.50 -15.44 -21.45
C PRO A 195 -13.28 -15.98 -22.87
N ASN A 196 -13.48 -15.19 -23.91
CA ASN A 196 -13.38 -15.61 -25.31
C ASN A 196 -12.09 -15.15 -25.99
N THR A 197 -11.18 -14.54 -25.24
CA THR A 197 -9.91 -14.06 -25.83
C THR A 197 -9.15 -15.21 -26.50
N PRO A 198 -8.64 -15.03 -27.73
CA PRO A 198 -7.81 -16.04 -28.38
C PRO A 198 -6.42 -16.15 -27.76
N TYR A 199 -6.00 -15.18 -26.96
CA TYR A 199 -4.71 -15.15 -26.28
C TYR A 199 -4.90 -14.95 -24.76
N PRO A 200 -5.27 -16.00 -24.02
CA PRO A 200 -5.48 -15.93 -22.55
C PRO A 200 -4.13 -15.90 -21.82
N VAL A 201 -3.54 -14.71 -21.70
CA VAL A 201 -2.25 -14.52 -21.02
C VAL A 201 -2.36 -14.54 -19.50
N ILE A 202 -3.57 -14.39 -18.98
CA ILE A 202 -3.92 -14.61 -17.57
C ILE A 202 -5.09 -15.58 -17.53
N ALA A 203 -4.89 -16.72 -16.85
CA ALA A 203 -5.85 -17.78 -16.76
C ALA A 203 -5.78 -18.48 -15.39
N LEU A 204 -6.81 -19.29 -15.08
CA LEU A 204 -6.79 -20.18 -13.92
C LEU A 204 -5.72 -21.26 -14.10
N MET A 205 -5.10 -21.67 -13.01
CA MET A 205 -4.22 -22.82 -13.02
C MET A 205 -5.03 -24.10 -13.21
N PRO A 206 -4.43 -25.15 -13.82
CA PRO A 206 -5.16 -26.39 -14.13
C PRO A 206 -5.86 -27.03 -12.94
N ASP A 207 -5.26 -26.96 -11.75
CA ASP A 207 -5.78 -27.50 -10.48
C ASP A 207 -6.87 -26.61 -9.84
N GLN A 208 -7.11 -25.42 -10.37
CA GLN A 208 -8.18 -24.53 -9.93
C GLN A 208 -9.44 -24.61 -10.80
N ASN A 209 -9.43 -25.40 -11.85
CA ASN A 209 -10.60 -25.60 -12.69
C ASN A 209 -11.65 -26.43 -11.93
N GLY A 210 -12.89 -25.92 -11.87
CA GLY A 210 -14.02 -26.56 -11.21
C GLY A 210 -14.19 -26.24 -9.73
N VAL A 211 -13.46 -25.26 -9.20
CA VAL A 211 -13.66 -24.73 -7.84
C VAL A 211 -14.89 -23.84 -7.84
N GLU A 212 -16.00 -24.30 -7.22
CA GLU A 212 -17.26 -23.56 -7.13
C GLU A 212 -17.23 -22.44 -6.06
N ASP A 213 -16.52 -22.68 -4.95
CA ASP A 213 -16.37 -21.74 -3.84
C ASP A 213 -15.08 -20.90 -3.99
N ILE A 214 -15.23 -19.67 -4.46
CA ILE A 214 -14.09 -18.75 -4.74
C ILE A 214 -13.50 -18.16 -3.45
N GLY A 215 -14.25 -18.12 -2.35
CA GLY A 215 -13.86 -17.49 -1.10
C GLY A 215 -12.79 -18.25 -0.31
N GLY A 216 -11.53 -17.88 -0.47
CA GLY A 216 -10.38 -18.43 0.27
C GLY A 216 -9.78 -19.71 -0.30
N THR A 217 -10.45 -20.38 -1.24
CA THR A 217 -9.98 -21.63 -1.87
C THR A 217 -9.02 -21.39 -3.05
N LEU A 218 -9.04 -20.20 -3.66
CA LEU A 218 -8.11 -19.79 -4.73
C LEU A 218 -6.77 -19.25 -4.21
N ARG A 219 -6.49 -19.33 -2.93
CA ARG A 219 -5.19 -18.96 -2.38
C ARG A 219 -4.15 -20.01 -2.72
N LEU A 220 -3.15 -19.62 -3.49
CA LEU A 220 -2.07 -20.50 -3.92
C LEU A 220 -1.01 -20.73 -2.83
N GLY A 221 -0.90 -19.82 -1.86
CA GLY A 221 0.15 -19.88 -0.84
C GLY A 221 1.54 -19.55 -1.39
N ALA A 222 2.57 -20.18 -0.84
CA ALA A 222 3.93 -20.01 -1.28
C ALA A 222 4.26 -21.01 -2.41
N PHE A 223 4.70 -20.47 -3.56
CA PHE A 223 5.17 -21.27 -4.68
C PHE A 223 6.67 -21.06 -4.91
N PRO A 224 7.43 -22.10 -5.25
CA PRO A 224 8.82 -21.95 -5.66
C PRO A 224 8.91 -21.05 -6.90
N CYS A 225 9.70 -19.99 -6.82
CA CYS A 225 10.02 -19.13 -7.96
C CYS A 225 11.51 -19.22 -8.22
N VAL A 226 11.88 -19.83 -9.34
CA VAL A 226 13.28 -19.91 -9.77
C VAL A 226 13.56 -18.73 -10.67
N LEU A 227 14.36 -17.78 -10.16
CA LEU A 227 14.76 -16.61 -10.92
C LEU A 227 16.02 -16.91 -11.75
N ASP A 228 16.07 -16.39 -12.96
CA ASP A 228 17.29 -16.36 -13.76
C ASP A 228 18.30 -15.42 -13.10
N LYS A 229 19.52 -15.91 -12.88
CA LYS A 229 20.58 -15.17 -12.18
C LYS A 229 21.04 -13.91 -12.92
N ASP A 230 20.83 -13.87 -14.24
CA ASP A 230 21.18 -12.75 -15.11
C ASP A 230 20.01 -11.75 -15.27
N SER A 231 18.89 -11.99 -14.57
CA SER A 231 17.73 -11.10 -14.63
C SER A 231 17.76 -10.04 -13.53
N ARG A 232 17.20 -8.87 -13.82
CA ARG A 232 17.01 -7.80 -12.83
C ARG A 232 16.09 -8.21 -11.65
N ALA A 233 15.31 -9.26 -11.83
CA ALA A 233 14.43 -9.77 -10.77
C ALA A 233 15.21 -10.59 -9.72
N TYR A 234 16.45 -11.02 -10.06
CA TYR A 234 17.33 -11.75 -9.14
C TYR A 234 18.19 -10.80 -8.29
N GLU A 235 18.52 -9.60 -8.80
CA GLU A 235 19.25 -8.55 -8.09
C GLU A 235 18.42 -7.99 -6.90
#